data_95d648dd9bcb666c843d38340b3847ab
#
_entry.id   95d648dd9bcb666c843d38340b3847ab
#
_cell.length_a   1.000
_cell.length_b   1.000
_cell.length_c   1.000
_cell.angle_alpha   90.00
_cell.angle_beta   90.00
_cell.angle_gamma   90.00
#
_symmetry.space_group_name_H-M   'P 1'
#
loop_
_entity.id
_entity.type
_entity.pdbx_description
1 polymer ?
#
loop_
_entity_poly.entity_id
_entity_poly.type
_entity_poly.pdbx_seq_one_letter_code
_entity_poly.pdbx_strand_id
1 'polypeptide(L)'
;TRKESSAASDVYKRQDLTWEDYQQQLNGTLKGAFNVTQSVIPQFIEQQSGCIISIGTNLYQNPVVPYHEYTTAKAGLIGFTRNIAAELGQYGITANVVSGGLLKTTDASAVTTPEVFDLIAQTTPLRKVTSPQDVANMVVYLASDDARGVTGQNITVDGGLTMN
;
A
#
# COMPACT_ATOMS: atom_id res chain seq x y z
N THR A 1 -9.67 -13.92 -21.04
CA THR A 1 -9.03 -14.38 -19.79
C THR A 1 -8.53 -13.15 -19.06
N ARG A 2 -9.28 -12.69 -18.02
CA ARG A 2 -8.84 -11.66 -17.10
C ARG A 2 -7.57 -12.16 -16.42
N LYS A 3 -6.47 -11.39 -16.48
CA LYS A 3 -5.30 -11.63 -15.63
C LYS A 3 -5.69 -11.30 -14.19
N GLU A 4 -5.67 -12.28 -13.33
CA GLU A 4 -5.77 -12.10 -11.88
C GLU A 4 -4.46 -11.47 -11.37
N SER A 5 -4.35 -10.16 -11.49
CA SER A 5 -3.34 -9.38 -10.81
C SER A 5 -4.04 -8.46 -9.83
N SER A 6 -3.74 -8.57 -8.55
CA SER A 6 -4.21 -7.65 -7.52
C SER A 6 -3.76 -6.19 -7.74
N ALA A 7 -2.94 -5.94 -8.75
CA ALA A 7 -2.37 -4.65 -9.09
C ALA A 7 -2.98 -3.98 -10.33
N ALA A 8 -3.78 -4.68 -11.13
CA ALA A 8 -4.41 -4.13 -12.33
C ALA A 8 -5.90 -3.89 -12.06
N SER A 9 -6.21 -2.71 -11.55
CA SER A 9 -7.57 -2.19 -11.57
C SER A 9 -7.82 -1.61 -12.96
N ASP A 10 -8.88 -2.03 -13.62
CA ASP A 10 -9.37 -1.38 -14.82
C ASP A 10 -9.91 0.02 -14.45
N VAL A 11 -9.65 1.03 -15.29
CA VAL A 11 -10.15 2.38 -15.07
C VAL A 11 -11.63 2.42 -15.45
N TYR A 12 -12.51 2.33 -14.47
CA TYR A 12 -13.96 2.44 -14.67
C TYR A 12 -14.49 3.79 -14.19
N LYS A 13 -15.45 4.36 -14.93
CA LYS A 13 -16.25 5.44 -14.40
C LYS A 13 -17.10 4.90 -13.24
N ARG A 14 -17.37 5.74 -12.22
CA ARG A 14 -18.12 5.32 -11.03
C ARG A 14 -19.45 4.63 -11.34
N GLN A 15 -20.17 5.09 -12.38
CA GLN A 15 -21.45 4.51 -12.77
C GLN A 15 -21.36 3.12 -13.40
N ASP A 16 -20.17 2.72 -13.86
CA ASP A 16 -19.95 1.42 -14.53
C ASP A 16 -19.41 0.35 -13.58
N LEU A 17 -19.11 0.74 -12.32
CA LEU A 17 -18.62 -0.15 -11.28
C LEU A 17 -19.77 -0.92 -10.63
N THR A 18 -19.59 -2.22 -10.52
CA THR A 18 -20.49 -3.12 -9.77
C THR A 18 -20.00 -3.32 -8.35
N TRP A 19 -20.88 -3.86 -7.49
CA TRP A 19 -20.47 -4.28 -6.15
C TRP A 19 -19.52 -5.46 -6.18
N GLU A 20 -19.63 -6.32 -7.17
CA GLU A 20 -18.75 -7.46 -7.41
C GLU A 20 -17.30 -7.00 -7.68
N ASP A 21 -17.11 -5.92 -8.43
CA ASP A 21 -15.79 -5.32 -8.67
C ASP A 21 -15.18 -4.84 -7.33
N TYR A 22 -15.96 -4.14 -6.50
CA TYR A 22 -15.53 -3.75 -5.14
C TYR A 22 -15.17 -4.94 -4.28
N GLN A 23 -16.02 -5.97 -4.23
CA GLN A 23 -15.76 -7.18 -3.43
C GLN A 23 -14.49 -7.89 -3.89
N GLN A 24 -14.23 -7.95 -5.18
CA GLN A 24 -13.00 -8.57 -5.71
C GLN A 24 -11.76 -7.85 -5.18
N GLN A 25 -11.73 -6.51 -5.21
CA GLN A 25 -10.62 -5.71 -4.69
C GLN A 25 -10.49 -5.81 -3.16
N LEU A 26 -11.59 -5.75 -2.44
CA LEU A 26 -11.61 -5.93 -0.99
C LEU A 26 -11.10 -7.33 -0.60
N ASN A 27 -11.54 -8.37 -1.31
CA ASN A 27 -11.07 -9.74 -1.07
C ASN A 27 -9.58 -9.92 -1.40
N GLY A 28 -9.11 -9.38 -2.51
CA GLY A 28 -7.70 -9.46 -2.88
C GLY A 28 -6.79 -8.70 -1.90
N THR A 29 -7.24 -7.57 -1.38
CA THR A 29 -6.44 -6.68 -0.54
C THR A 29 -6.65 -6.94 0.95
N LEU A 30 -7.88 -6.71 1.46
CA LEU A 30 -8.14 -6.76 2.91
C LEU A 30 -8.24 -8.19 3.43
N LYS A 31 -8.98 -9.07 2.74
CA LYS A 31 -9.06 -10.48 3.15
C LYS A 31 -7.70 -11.16 3.00
N GLY A 32 -6.90 -10.79 1.98
CA GLY A 32 -5.52 -11.27 1.85
C GLY A 32 -4.65 -10.86 3.05
N ALA A 33 -4.66 -9.57 3.42
CA ALA A 33 -3.95 -9.07 4.59
C ALA A 33 -4.44 -9.74 5.88
N PHE A 34 -5.76 -9.87 6.07
CA PHE A 34 -6.35 -10.55 7.21
C PHE A 34 -5.87 -12.00 7.33
N ASN A 35 -5.94 -12.78 6.26
CA ASN A 35 -5.54 -14.18 6.29
C ASN A 35 -4.07 -14.37 6.65
N VAL A 36 -3.18 -13.55 6.06
CA VAL A 36 -1.75 -13.62 6.34
C VAL A 36 -1.46 -13.23 7.79
N THR A 37 -2.00 -12.11 8.26
CA THR A 37 -1.77 -11.67 9.63
C THR A 37 -2.34 -12.65 10.64
N GLN A 38 -3.54 -13.18 10.41
CA GLN A 38 -4.15 -14.17 11.29
C GLN A 38 -3.30 -15.44 11.43
N SER A 39 -2.57 -15.82 10.39
CA SER A 39 -1.70 -17.01 10.43
C SER A 39 -0.40 -16.79 11.20
N VAL A 40 0.14 -15.57 11.25
CA VAL A 40 1.44 -15.28 11.88
C VAL A 40 1.35 -14.69 13.29
N ILE A 41 0.21 -14.06 13.64
CA ILE A 41 0.02 -13.41 14.94
C ILE A 41 0.29 -14.35 16.12
N PRO A 42 -0.19 -15.61 16.17
CA PRO A 42 0.10 -16.48 17.31
C PRO A 42 1.60 -16.67 17.55
N GLN A 43 2.37 -16.88 16.48
CA GLN A 43 3.82 -17.03 16.54
C GLN A 43 4.49 -15.73 17.02
N PHE A 44 4.04 -14.57 16.52
CA PHE A 44 4.59 -13.27 16.90
C PHE A 44 4.32 -12.94 18.38
N ILE A 45 3.15 -13.30 18.89
CA ILE A 45 2.82 -13.16 20.32
C ILE A 45 3.72 -14.06 21.16
N GLU A 46 3.91 -15.33 20.80
CA GLU A 46 4.76 -16.27 21.52
C GLU A 46 6.21 -15.78 21.58
N GLN A 47 6.74 -15.29 20.47
CA GLN A 47 8.13 -14.79 20.43
C GLN A 47 8.32 -13.36 20.95
N GLN A 48 7.21 -12.66 21.30
CA GLN A 48 7.21 -11.26 21.79
C GLN A 48 7.91 -10.31 20.80
N SER A 49 7.76 -10.56 19.51
CA SER A 49 8.38 -9.79 18.44
C SER A 49 7.71 -10.08 17.11
N GLY A 50 7.55 -9.08 16.28
CA GLY A 50 7.02 -9.23 14.93
C GLY A 50 6.97 -7.90 14.19
N CYS A 51 6.98 -7.98 12.85
CA CYS A 51 6.84 -6.82 12.00
C CYS A 51 5.84 -7.12 10.88
N ILE A 52 4.80 -6.32 10.78
CA ILE A 52 3.78 -6.40 9.74
C ILE A 52 3.87 -5.13 8.89
N ILE A 53 4.10 -5.30 7.59
CA ILE A 53 4.19 -4.19 6.66
C ILE A 53 3.21 -4.44 5.50
N SER A 54 2.23 -3.54 5.37
CA SER A 54 1.28 -3.55 4.27
C SER A 54 1.71 -2.56 3.18
N ILE A 55 1.52 -2.93 1.92
CA ILE A 55 1.80 -2.04 0.80
C ILE A 55 0.54 -1.28 0.42
N GLY A 56 0.55 0.03 0.67
CA GLY A 56 -0.51 0.98 0.38
C GLY A 56 -0.33 1.70 -0.97
N THR A 57 -1.03 2.82 -1.10
CA THR A 57 -0.94 3.74 -2.24
C THR A 57 -1.15 5.17 -1.78
N ASN A 58 -0.56 6.15 -2.46
CA ASN A 58 -0.83 7.56 -2.20
C ASN A 58 -2.16 8.04 -2.82
N LEU A 59 -2.82 7.21 -3.64
CA LEU A 59 -4.07 7.59 -4.32
C LEU A 59 -5.23 7.90 -3.37
N TYR A 60 -5.21 7.39 -2.13
CA TYR A 60 -6.24 7.74 -1.16
C TYR A 60 -6.13 9.22 -0.71
N GLN A 61 -4.93 9.82 -0.77
CA GLN A 61 -4.68 11.23 -0.46
C GLN A 61 -4.84 12.11 -1.70
N ASN A 62 -4.41 11.61 -2.87
CA ASN A 62 -4.42 12.34 -4.13
C ASN A 62 -5.00 11.46 -5.26
N PRO A 63 -6.34 11.36 -5.38
CA PRO A 63 -7.01 10.49 -6.32
C PRO A 63 -6.99 11.05 -7.74
N VAL A 64 -5.83 11.05 -8.38
CA VAL A 64 -5.62 11.56 -9.75
C VAL A 64 -6.18 10.65 -10.85
N VAL A 65 -6.53 9.41 -10.51
CA VAL A 65 -7.16 8.42 -11.42
C VAL A 65 -8.34 7.76 -10.73
N PRO A 66 -9.41 7.40 -11.45
CA PRO A 66 -10.66 6.90 -10.87
C PRO A 66 -10.58 5.41 -10.50
N TYR A 67 -9.59 5.01 -9.72
CA TYR A 67 -9.45 3.66 -9.15
C TYR A 67 -10.25 3.53 -7.85
N HIS A 68 -11.58 3.62 -7.94
CA HIS A 68 -12.46 3.71 -6.77
C HIS A 68 -12.33 2.52 -5.83
N GLU A 69 -12.49 1.30 -6.34
CA GLU A 69 -12.47 0.06 -5.58
C GLU A 69 -11.06 -0.25 -5.03
N TYR A 70 -10.05 -0.03 -5.88
CA TYR A 70 -8.65 -0.19 -5.49
C TYR A 70 -8.25 0.78 -4.37
N THR A 71 -8.53 2.07 -4.55
CA THR A 71 -8.19 3.11 -3.56
C THR A 71 -8.92 2.86 -2.25
N THR A 72 -10.21 2.46 -2.29
CA THR A 72 -10.98 2.10 -1.10
C THR A 72 -10.37 0.92 -0.37
N ALA A 73 -10.02 -0.15 -1.09
CA ALA A 73 -9.42 -1.33 -0.49
C ALA A 73 -8.05 -1.03 0.13
N LYS A 74 -7.23 -0.23 -0.54
CA LYS A 74 -5.91 0.20 -0.04
C LYS A 74 -6.01 1.15 1.15
N ALA A 75 -6.97 2.08 1.16
CA ALA A 75 -7.25 2.92 2.33
C ALA A 75 -7.70 2.08 3.54
N GLY A 76 -8.46 1.02 3.32
CA GLY A 76 -8.86 0.08 4.36
C GLY A 76 -7.68 -0.58 5.08
N LEU A 77 -6.55 -0.82 4.39
CA LEU A 77 -5.33 -1.34 5.01
C LEU A 77 -4.78 -0.43 6.11
N ILE A 78 -4.97 0.88 6.00
CA ILE A 78 -4.49 1.85 7.01
C ILE A 78 -5.25 1.63 8.32
N GLY A 79 -6.58 1.57 8.26
CA GLY A 79 -7.41 1.27 9.42
C GLY A 79 -7.10 -0.11 10.02
N PHE A 80 -7.00 -1.13 9.17
CA PHE A 80 -6.64 -2.49 9.55
C PHE A 80 -5.29 -2.53 10.28
N THR A 81 -4.25 -1.92 9.71
CA THR A 81 -2.89 -1.87 10.27
C THR A 81 -2.85 -1.13 11.61
N ARG A 82 -3.58 -0.01 11.74
CA ARG A 82 -3.64 0.76 13.01
C ARG A 82 -4.28 -0.03 14.14
N ASN A 83 -5.34 -0.80 13.86
CA ASN A 83 -5.94 -1.68 14.87
C ASN A 83 -4.94 -2.76 15.34
N ILE A 84 -4.24 -3.40 14.41
CA ILE A 84 -3.19 -4.37 14.75
C ILE A 84 -2.09 -3.72 15.60
N ALA A 85 -1.61 -2.55 15.20
CA ALA A 85 -0.58 -1.82 15.95
C ALA A 85 -1.01 -1.50 17.39
N ALA A 86 -2.25 -1.06 17.56
CA ALA A 86 -2.81 -0.72 18.87
C ALA A 86 -2.99 -1.95 19.75
N GLU A 87 -3.45 -3.06 19.20
CA GLU A 87 -3.72 -4.29 19.94
C GLU A 87 -2.45 -5.06 20.26
N LEU A 88 -1.56 -5.23 19.29
CA LEU A 88 -0.42 -6.13 19.37
C LEU A 88 0.90 -5.46 19.78
N GLY A 89 0.93 -4.15 19.87
CA GLY A 89 2.13 -3.40 20.31
C GLY A 89 2.65 -3.83 21.69
N GLN A 90 1.76 -4.25 22.61
CA GLN A 90 2.12 -4.79 23.91
C GLN A 90 3.00 -6.05 23.85
N TYR A 91 3.01 -6.74 22.73
CA TYR A 91 3.84 -7.93 22.48
C TYR A 91 5.10 -7.63 21.65
N GLY A 92 5.49 -6.35 21.53
CA GLY A 92 6.64 -5.96 20.73
C GLY A 92 6.44 -6.11 19.22
N ILE A 93 5.18 -6.16 18.77
CA ILE A 93 4.83 -6.29 17.34
C ILE A 93 4.58 -4.90 16.77
N THR A 94 5.26 -4.58 15.67
CA THR A 94 5.00 -3.35 14.91
C THR A 94 4.14 -3.65 13.67
N ALA A 95 3.27 -2.71 13.31
CA ALA A 95 2.47 -2.80 12.10
C ALA A 95 2.41 -1.44 11.40
N ASN A 96 2.83 -1.38 10.15
CA ASN A 96 2.91 -0.15 9.37
C ASN A 96 2.41 -0.36 7.93
N VAL A 97 2.09 0.74 7.26
CA VAL A 97 1.80 0.77 5.82
C VAL A 97 2.90 1.56 5.13
N VAL A 98 3.40 1.07 4.00
CA VAL A 98 4.25 1.83 3.08
C VAL A 98 3.44 2.11 1.83
N SER A 99 3.14 3.38 1.58
CA SER A 99 2.35 3.83 0.44
C SER A 99 3.27 4.36 -0.65
N GLY A 100 3.31 3.67 -1.79
CA GLY A 100 3.98 4.16 -2.99
C GLY A 100 3.11 5.11 -3.79
N GLY A 101 3.75 5.94 -4.61
CA GLY A 101 3.13 6.64 -5.73
C GLY A 101 3.14 5.81 -7.01
N LEU A 102 3.11 6.47 -8.17
CA LEU A 102 3.38 5.81 -9.43
C LEU A 102 4.83 5.29 -9.43
N LEU A 103 5.00 3.99 -9.65
CA LEU A 103 6.32 3.35 -9.70
C LEU A 103 6.65 2.95 -11.14
N LYS A 104 7.88 3.21 -11.60
CA LYS A 104 8.36 2.70 -12.88
C LYS A 104 8.59 1.19 -12.81
N THR A 105 8.46 0.51 -13.95
CA THR A 105 8.85 -0.90 -14.13
C THR A 105 8.05 -1.91 -13.29
N THR A 106 6.78 -1.62 -13.02
CA THR A 106 5.86 -2.57 -12.38
C THR A 106 4.76 -3.01 -13.37
N ASP A 107 4.15 -4.16 -13.13
CA ASP A 107 3.00 -4.61 -13.92
C ASP A 107 1.84 -3.60 -13.84
N ALA A 108 1.65 -2.97 -12.69
CA ALA A 108 0.63 -1.94 -12.49
C ALA A 108 0.87 -0.68 -13.35
N SER A 109 2.12 -0.37 -13.67
CA SER A 109 2.50 0.78 -14.49
C SER A 109 2.80 0.44 -15.96
N ALA A 110 2.61 -0.81 -16.38
CA ALA A 110 2.94 -1.29 -17.73
C ALA A 110 2.17 -0.55 -18.85
N VAL A 111 0.99 -0.03 -18.54
CA VAL A 111 0.15 0.76 -19.48
C VAL A 111 0.42 2.26 -19.40
N THR A 112 1.30 2.72 -18.51
CA THR A 112 1.62 4.13 -18.32
C THR A 112 2.63 4.58 -19.37
N THR A 113 2.31 5.65 -20.10
CA THR A 113 3.20 6.16 -21.17
C THR A 113 4.37 6.97 -20.60
N PRO A 114 5.49 7.10 -21.35
CA PRO A 114 6.63 7.94 -20.94
C PRO A 114 6.24 9.38 -20.59
N GLU A 115 5.31 9.96 -21.34
CA GLU A 115 4.84 11.34 -21.14
C GLU A 115 4.15 11.51 -19.77
N VAL A 116 3.38 10.50 -19.33
CA VAL A 116 2.74 10.51 -18.00
C VAL A 116 3.81 10.41 -16.91
N PHE A 117 4.82 9.56 -17.07
CA PHE A 117 5.95 9.52 -16.12
C PHE A 117 6.69 10.86 -16.05
N ASP A 118 6.93 11.51 -17.16
CA ASP A 118 7.62 12.80 -17.21
C ASP A 118 6.77 13.91 -16.55
N LEU A 119 5.46 13.91 -16.79
CA LEU A 119 4.53 14.84 -16.14
C LEU A 119 4.55 14.66 -14.61
N ILE A 120 4.44 13.44 -14.12
CA ILE A 120 4.50 13.15 -12.68
C ILE A 120 5.86 13.56 -12.11
N ALA A 121 6.96 13.25 -12.79
CA ALA A 121 8.29 13.69 -12.36
C ALA A 121 8.38 15.21 -12.24
N GLN A 122 7.83 15.96 -13.20
CA GLN A 122 7.84 17.43 -13.18
C GLN A 122 7.03 18.02 -12.03
N THR A 123 5.94 17.38 -11.61
CA THR A 123 5.09 17.82 -10.49
C THR A 123 5.62 17.37 -9.13
N THR A 124 6.49 16.36 -9.11
CA THR A 124 7.04 15.81 -7.86
C THR A 124 8.18 16.70 -7.34
N PRO A 125 8.25 17.06 -6.05
CA PRO A 125 9.33 17.86 -5.47
C PRO A 125 10.73 17.32 -5.76
N LEU A 126 10.94 16.00 -5.68
CA LEU A 126 12.23 15.37 -6.02
C LEU A 126 12.51 15.28 -7.53
N ARG A 127 11.61 15.81 -8.38
CA ARG A 127 11.75 15.83 -9.85
C ARG A 127 11.99 14.44 -10.47
N LYS A 128 11.51 13.40 -9.83
CA LYS A 128 11.61 12.02 -10.30
C LYS A 128 10.35 11.22 -9.93
N VAL A 129 10.06 10.21 -10.71
CA VAL A 129 9.14 9.14 -10.32
C VAL A 129 9.93 8.16 -9.47
N THR A 130 9.37 7.75 -8.32
CA THR A 130 9.99 6.77 -7.44
C THR A 130 10.06 5.39 -8.09
N SER A 131 11.05 4.62 -7.69
CA SER A 131 11.27 3.25 -8.14
C SER A 131 10.74 2.25 -7.12
N PRO A 132 10.51 0.98 -7.51
CA PRO A 132 10.25 -0.09 -6.56
C PRO A 132 11.32 -0.20 -5.47
N GLN A 133 12.58 0.09 -5.80
CA GLN A 133 13.68 0.07 -4.84
C GLN A 133 13.54 1.15 -3.76
N ASP A 134 13.03 2.34 -4.10
CA ASP A 134 12.79 3.40 -3.10
C ASP A 134 11.76 2.92 -2.05
N VAL A 135 10.69 2.23 -2.49
CA VAL A 135 9.69 1.62 -1.59
C VAL A 135 10.29 0.46 -0.80
N ALA A 136 11.05 -0.43 -1.46
CA ALA A 136 11.68 -1.56 -0.81
C ALA A 136 12.67 -1.14 0.29
N ASN A 137 13.42 -0.07 0.10
CA ASN A 137 14.33 0.46 1.10
C ASN A 137 13.58 0.90 2.37
N MET A 138 12.39 1.49 2.26
CA MET A 138 11.55 1.81 3.41
C MET A 138 11.04 0.55 4.10
N VAL A 139 10.65 -0.47 3.33
CA VAL A 139 10.23 -1.77 3.89
C VAL A 139 11.38 -2.41 4.68
N VAL A 140 12.60 -2.42 4.14
CA VAL A 140 13.80 -2.94 4.82
C VAL A 140 14.07 -2.18 6.12
N TYR A 141 13.99 -0.84 6.10
CA TYR A 141 14.14 -0.04 7.31
C TYR A 141 13.10 -0.41 8.38
N LEU A 142 11.82 -0.48 8.00
CA LEU A 142 10.73 -0.82 8.94
C LEU A 142 10.83 -2.25 9.48
N ALA A 143 11.47 -3.16 8.75
CA ALA A 143 11.71 -4.52 9.18
C ALA A 143 12.96 -4.66 10.07
N SER A 144 13.76 -3.61 10.21
CA SER A 144 14.97 -3.61 11.04
C SER A 144 14.71 -3.21 12.48
N ASP A 145 15.67 -3.48 13.33
CA ASP A 145 15.67 -3.07 14.73
C ASP A 145 15.65 -1.54 14.92
N ASP A 146 16.17 -0.80 13.94
CA ASP A 146 16.20 0.67 13.98
C ASP A 146 14.80 1.30 13.92
N ALA A 147 13.81 0.55 13.46
CA ALA A 147 12.43 1.00 13.35
C ALA A 147 11.50 0.53 14.49
N ARG A 148 12.05 -0.02 15.59
CA ARG A 148 11.23 -0.55 16.72
C ARG A 148 10.28 0.45 17.35
N GLY A 149 10.56 1.74 17.23
CA GLY A 149 9.70 2.83 17.71
C GLY A 149 8.62 3.25 16.70
N VAL A 150 8.54 2.63 15.51
CA VAL A 150 7.63 3.02 14.45
C VAL A 150 6.52 1.98 14.31
N THR A 151 5.29 2.33 14.70
CA THR A 151 4.11 1.47 14.54
C THR A 151 2.86 2.31 14.30
N GLY A 152 1.86 1.74 13.61
CA GLY A 152 0.60 2.39 13.28
C GLY A 152 0.71 3.48 12.20
N GLN A 153 1.86 3.60 11.55
CA GLN A 153 2.11 4.66 10.59
C GLN A 153 1.75 4.24 9.16
N ASN A 154 1.39 5.24 8.37
CA ASN A 154 1.36 5.14 6.92
C ASN A 154 2.45 6.05 6.36
N ILE A 155 3.50 5.46 5.83
CA ILE A 155 4.68 6.19 5.34
C ILE A 155 4.60 6.25 3.82
N THR A 156 4.51 7.46 3.30
CA THR A 156 4.42 7.68 1.85
C THR A 156 5.82 7.83 1.24
N VAL A 157 6.08 7.03 0.19
CA VAL A 157 7.34 7.02 -0.57
C VAL A 157 7.00 7.34 -2.02
N ASP A 158 6.85 8.63 -2.35
CA ASP A 158 6.42 9.10 -3.66
C ASP A 158 7.18 10.35 -4.15
N GLY A 159 8.33 10.64 -3.53
CA GLY A 159 9.14 11.80 -3.88
C GLY A 159 8.57 13.15 -3.43
N GLY A 160 7.59 13.14 -2.52
CA GLY A 160 6.91 14.32 -2.01
C GLY A 160 5.73 14.75 -2.87
N LEU A 161 5.25 13.90 -3.78
CA LEU A 161 4.08 14.20 -4.61
C LEU A 161 2.82 14.43 -3.74
N THR A 162 2.70 13.66 -2.65
CA THR A 162 1.67 13.89 -1.62
C THR A 162 2.34 14.24 -0.29
N MET A 163 1.83 15.25 0.39
CA MET A 163 2.29 15.68 1.70
C MET A 163 1.11 15.68 2.68
N ASN A 164 1.31 15.17 3.90
CA ASN A 164 0.33 15.16 4.99
C ASN A 164 0.45 16.43 5.82
#